data_56db0d7ae7b6b2f65bc9d25056ea5d8b
#
_entry.id   56db0d7ae7b6b2f65bc9d25056ea5d8b
#
_cell.length_a   1.000
_cell.length_b   1.000
_cell.length_c   1.000
_cell.angle_alpha   90.00
_cell.angle_beta   90.00
_cell.angle_gamma   90.00
#
_symmetry.space_group_name_H-M   'P 1'
#
loop_
_entity.id
_entity.type
_entity.pdbx_description
1 polymer ?
#
loop_
_entity_poly.entity_id
_entity_poly.type
_entity_poly.pdbx_seq_one_letter_code
_entity_poly.pdbx_strand_id
1 'polypeptide(L)'
;MPIDLSDILVVGVSSRALFDLEDENAVFEKEGIAGYRKYQLDRENEPLKIGSAFYLVKSLLQLNNQANKRIVEIVLMSRNSPETGIRMLNSIALHELDITRVALSGGEPLAPYIDAYDIDLFLSKDDKDVQTV
;
A
#
# COMPACT_ATOMS: atom_id res chain seq x y z
N MET A 1 2.99 -3.69 24.32
CA MET A 1 2.83 -2.27 24.66
C MET A 1 1.98 -1.60 23.58
N PRO A 2 0.86 -0.97 23.95
CA PRO A 2 0.07 -0.28 22.92
C PRO A 2 0.90 0.88 22.34
N ILE A 3 0.79 1.09 21.04
CA ILE A 3 1.43 2.19 20.35
C ILE A 3 0.60 3.45 20.60
N ASP A 4 1.21 4.47 21.16
CA ASP A 4 0.58 5.78 21.28
C ASP A 4 0.73 6.50 19.93
N LEU A 5 -0.37 6.59 19.18
CA LEU A 5 -0.37 7.21 17.86
C LEU A 5 -0.61 8.72 17.91
N SER A 6 -0.77 9.32 19.13
CA SER A 6 -1.04 10.75 19.24
C SER A 6 0.14 11.62 18.75
N ASP A 7 1.37 11.10 18.87
CA ASP A 7 2.59 11.80 18.45
C ASP A 7 3.18 11.23 17.17
N ILE A 8 2.44 10.35 16.47
CA ILE A 8 2.88 9.69 15.26
C ILE A 8 2.01 10.15 14.09
N LEU A 9 2.64 10.56 12.99
CA LEU A 9 1.95 10.84 11.73
C LEU A 9 1.64 9.51 11.05
N VAL A 10 0.37 9.19 10.87
CA VAL A 10 -0.06 7.96 10.19
C VAL A 10 -0.42 8.29 8.75
N VAL A 11 0.32 7.73 7.82
CA VAL A 11 0.15 7.96 6.38
C VAL A 11 -0.37 6.68 5.73
N GLY A 12 -1.57 6.75 5.16
CA GLY A 12 -2.10 5.69 4.32
C GLY A 12 -1.64 5.89 2.88
N VAL A 13 -1.21 4.83 2.23
CA VAL A 13 -0.82 4.89 0.82
C VAL A 13 -1.49 3.73 0.08
N SER A 14 -2.11 4.03 -1.07
CA SER A 14 -2.69 2.99 -1.90
C SER A 14 -1.60 2.22 -2.62
N SER A 15 -1.89 0.96 -2.96
CA SER A 15 -0.94 0.12 -3.70
C SER A 15 -0.57 0.75 -5.05
N ARG A 16 -1.51 1.39 -5.74
CA ARG A 16 -1.26 2.02 -7.05
C ARG A 16 -0.44 3.30 -6.95
N ALA A 17 -0.41 3.94 -5.78
CA ALA A 17 0.47 5.09 -5.55
C ALA A 17 1.88 4.63 -5.19
N LEU A 18 2.00 3.59 -4.36
CA LEU A 18 3.30 3.06 -3.94
C LEU A 18 4.03 2.35 -5.08
N PHE A 19 3.30 1.57 -5.87
CA PHE A 19 3.84 0.79 -6.99
C PHE A 19 3.14 1.16 -8.30
N ASP A 20 3.88 1.06 -9.41
CA ASP A 20 3.31 1.20 -10.75
C ASP A 20 2.67 -0.14 -11.14
N LEU A 21 1.35 -0.19 -11.13
CA LEU A 21 0.56 -1.40 -11.42
C LEU A 21 -0.15 -1.34 -12.77
N GLU A 22 0.33 -0.52 -13.69
CA GLU A 22 -0.33 -0.36 -15.00
C GLU A 22 -0.35 -1.66 -15.79
N ASP A 23 0.74 -2.43 -15.79
CA ASP A 23 0.82 -3.73 -16.49
C ASP A 23 -0.17 -4.72 -15.87
N GLU A 24 -0.21 -4.77 -14.55
CA GLU A 24 -1.08 -5.67 -13.78
C GLU A 24 -2.55 -5.31 -13.99
N ASN A 25 -2.86 -4.02 -14.01
CA ASN A 25 -4.22 -3.55 -14.26
C ASN A 25 -4.69 -3.89 -15.69
N ALA A 26 -3.78 -3.80 -16.67
CA ALA A 26 -4.08 -4.18 -18.04
C ALA A 26 -4.45 -5.67 -18.14
N VAL A 27 -3.78 -6.53 -17.40
CA VAL A 27 -4.13 -7.96 -17.32
C VAL A 27 -5.52 -8.14 -16.71
N PHE A 28 -5.82 -7.42 -15.66
CA PHE A 28 -7.14 -7.48 -15.01
C PHE A 28 -8.26 -7.08 -15.98
N GLU A 29 -8.08 -5.99 -16.71
CA GLU A 29 -9.08 -5.51 -17.67
C GLU A 29 -9.27 -6.47 -18.85
N LYS A 30 -8.20 -7.12 -19.30
CA LYS A 30 -8.23 -8.01 -20.44
C LYS A 30 -8.72 -9.42 -20.08
N GLU A 31 -8.27 -9.97 -18.95
CA GLU A 31 -8.48 -11.37 -18.61
C GLU A 31 -9.35 -11.59 -17.38
N GLY A 32 -9.77 -10.52 -16.68
CA GLY A 32 -10.61 -10.60 -15.50
C GLY A 32 -9.86 -11.07 -14.25
N ILE A 33 -10.62 -11.40 -13.20
CA ILE A 33 -10.07 -11.76 -11.89
C ILE A 33 -9.22 -13.03 -11.96
N ALA A 34 -9.68 -14.06 -12.68
CA ALA A 34 -8.96 -15.33 -12.76
C ALA A 34 -7.59 -15.18 -13.43
N GLY A 35 -7.54 -14.45 -14.54
CA GLY A 35 -6.29 -14.17 -15.24
C GLY A 35 -5.35 -13.28 -14.43
N TYR A 36 -5.88 -12.28 -13.75
CA TYR A 36 -5.12 -11.41 -12.86
C TYR A 36 -4.50 -12.20 -11.70
N ARG A 37 -5.29 -13.07 -11.07
CA ARG A 37 -4.82 -13.92 -9.97
C ARG A 37 -3.65 -14.82 -10.42
N LYS A 38 -3.81 -15.48 -11.57
CA LYS A 38 -2.75 -16.32 -12.12
C LYS A 38 -1.50 -15.53 -12.44
N TYR A 39 -1.65 -14.35 -13.05
CA TYR A 39 -0.54 -13.46 -13.38
C TYR A 39 0.26 -13.08 -12.14
N GLN A 40 -0.42 -12.70 -11.07
CA GLN A 40 0.24 -12.30 -9.83
C GLN A 40 0.91 -13.48 -9.12
N LEU A 41 0.27 -14.64 -9.10
CA LEU A 41 0.85 -15.83 -8.47
C LEU A 41 2.10 -16.32 -9.23
N ASP A 42 2.07 -16.30 -10.57
CA ASP A 42 3.21 -16.71 -11.38
C ASP A 42 4.41 -15.76 -11.20
N ARG A 43 4.17 -14.55 -10.76
CA ARG A 43 5.19 -13.49 -10.58
C ARG A 43 5.34 -13.04 -9.15
N GLU A 44 4.94 -13.84 -8.18
CA GLU A 44 4.92 -13.43 -6.78
C GLU A 44 6.28 -12.99 -6.24
N ASN A 45 7.37 -13.50 -6.80
CA ASN A 45 8.74 -13.15 -6.41
C ASN A 45 9.38 -12.08 -7.30
N GLU A 46 8.69 -11.59 -8.33
CA GLU A 46 9.17 -10.50 -9.16
C GLU A 46 8.78 -9.16 -8.53
N PRO A 47 9.74 -8.26 -8.26
CA PRO A 47 9.42 -6.96 -7.68
C PRO A 47 8.46 -6.16 -8.56
N LEU A 48 7.50 -5.49 -7.95
CA LEU A 48 6.67 -4.52 -8.64
C LEU A 48 7.50 -3.27 -8.95
N LYS A 49 7.16 -2.59 -10.04
CA LYS A 49 7.80 -1.32 -10.38
C LYS A 49 7.41 -0.25 -9.36
N ILE A 50 8.33 0.67 -9.07
CA ILE A 50 8.05 1.76 -8.14
C ILE A 50 7.05 2.75 -8.72
N GLY A 51 6.13 3.20 -7.87
CA GLY A 51 5.10 4.16 -8.25
C GLY A 51 5.47 5.60 -7.90
N SER A 52 4.52 6.51 -8.15
CA SER A 52 4.75 7.94 -7.96
C SER A 52 5.00 8.34 -6.51
N ALA A 53 4.44 7.62 -5.54
CA ALA A 53 4.60 7.93 -4.12
C ALA A 53 5.75 7.16 -3.46
N PHE A 54 6.45 6.29 -4.18
CA PHE A 54 7.47 5.42 -3.59
C PHE A 54 8.57 6.21 -2.87
N TYR A 55 9.15 7.21 -3.54
CA TYR A 55 10.25 7.98 -2.95
C TYR A 55 9.79 8.85 -1.78
N LEU A 56 8.56 9.37 -1.84
CA LEU A 56 7.99 10.11 -0.71
C LEU A 56 7.86 9.20 0.51
N VAL A 57 7.30 8.00 0.33
CA VAL A 57 7.15 7.02 1.41
C VAL A 57 8.51 6.63 1.97
N LYS A 58 9.48 6.37 1.11
CA LYS A 58 10.84 6.03 1.54
C LYS A 58 11.47 7.15 2.35
N SER A 59 11.30 8.40 1.91
CA SER A 59 11.82 9.57 2.62
C SER A 59 11.15 9.74 3.98
N LEU A 60 9.83 9.53 4.07
CA LEU A 60 9.10 9.60 5.34
C LEU A 60 9.59 8.53 6.32
N LEU A 61 9.83 7.32 5.85
CA LEU A 61 10.34 6.24 6.70
C LEU A 61 11.76 6.53 7.20
N GLN A 62 12.58 7.23 6.42
CA GLN A 62 13.92 7.64 6.84
C GLN A 62 13.89 8.61 8.01
N LEU A 63 12.82 9.38 8.19
CA LEU A 63 12.68 10.27 9.34
C LEU A 63 12.70 9.51 10.67
N ASN A 64 12.19 8.28 10.69
CA ASN A 64 12.23 7.42 11.87
C ASN A 64 13.67 7.11 12.29
N ASN A 65 14.54 6.86 11.31
CA ASN A 65 15.95 6.60 11.58
C ASN A 65 16.66 7.85 12.12
N GLN A 66 16.38 9.01 11.54
CA GLN A 66 16.98 10.28 11.95
C GLN A 66 16.51 10.69 13.35
N ALA A 67 15.25 10.46 13.66
CA ALA A 67 14.68 10.78 14.98
C ALA A 67 15.01 9.73 16.05
N ASN A 68 15.56 8.58 15.65
CA ASN A 68 15.85 7.45 16.50
C ASN A 68 14.60 6.96 17.28
N LYS A 69 13.43 7.16 16.69
CA LYS A 69 12.15 6.68 17.20
C LYS A 69 11.12 6.73 16.07
N ARG A 70 10.00 6.02 16.24
CA ARG A 70 8.93 6.03 15.25
C ARG A 70 8.12 7.32 15.38
N ILE A 71 8.22 8.19 14.37
CA ILE A 71 7.44 9.42 14.26
C ILE A 71 6.49 9.40 13.05
N VAL A 72 6.71 8.47 12.11
CA VAL A 72 5.85 8.26 10.94
C VAL A 72 5.53 6.78 10.85
N GLU A 73 4.27 6.46 10.63
CA GLU A 73 3.84 5.10 10.33
C GLU A 73 3.16 5.07 8.97
N ILE A 74 3.57 4.12 8.12
CA ILE A 74 2.98 3.94 6.79
C ILE A 74 2.05 2.73 6.85
N VAL A 75 0.81 2.93 6.37
CA VAL A 75 -0.18 1.86 6.22
C VAL A 75 -0.44 1.67 4.73
N LEU A 76 -0.13 0.50 4.20
CA LEU A 76 -0.47 0.16 2.82
C LEU A 76 -1.94 -0.23 2.76
N MET A 77 -2.69 0.41 1.87
CA MET A 77 -4.12 0.16 1.71
C MET A 77 -4.37 -0.27 0.27
N SER A 78 -4.99 -1.42 0.10
CA SER A 78 -5.20 -1.99 -1.23
C SER A 78 -6.57 -2.65 -1.33
N ARG A 79 -7.16 -2.58 -2.52
CA ARG A 79 -8.38 -3.32 -2.82
C ARG A 79 -8.12 -4.77 -3.21
N ASN A 80 -6.86 -5.19 -3.32
CA ASN A 80 -6.52 -6.58 -3.58
C ASN A 80 -6.99 -7.48 -2.44
N SER A 81 -7.29 -8.74 -2.77
CA SER A 81 -7.46 -9.79 -1.76
C SER A 81 -6.09 -10.23 -1.23
N PRO A 82 -6.04 -10.95 -0.09
CA PRO A 82 -4.77 -11.50 0.39
C PRO A 82 -4.05 -12.37 -0.65
N GLU A 83 -4.79 -13.12 -1.46
CA GLU A 83 -4.21 -13.99 -2.49
C GLU A 83 -3.48 -13.20 -3.57
N THR A 84 -4.05 -12.06 -4.00
CA THR A 84 -3.46 -11.24 -5.05
C THR A 84 -2.48 -10.21 -4.49
N GLY A 85 -2.46 -10.05 -3.17
CA GLY A 85 -1.57 -9.12 -2.49
C GLY A 85 -0.18 -9.67 -2.16
N ILE A 86 0.07 -10.97 -2.34
CA ILE A 86 1.34 -11.60 -1.97
C ILE A 86 2.53 -10.93 -2.68
N ARG A 87 2.42 -10.69 -3.98
CA ARG A 87 3.48 -10.05 -4.75
C ARG A 87 3.80 -8.66 -4.21
N MET A 88 2.79 -7.94 -3.77
CA MET A 88 2.93 -6.62 -3.18
C MET A 88 3.69 -6.68 -1.85
N LEU A 89 3.34 -7.63 -0.98
CA LEU A 89 4.03 -7.84 0.29
C LEU A 89 5.49 -8.23 0.06
N ASN A 90 5.76 -9.10 -0.92
CA ASN A 90 7.11 -9.49 -1.28
C ASN A 90 7.90 -8.28 -1.82
N SER A 91 7.26 -7.40 -2.58
CA SER A 91 7.90 -6.20 -3.12
C SER A 91 8.27 -5.22 -2.01
N ILE A 92 7.41 -5.07 -1.00
CA ILE A 92 7.72 -4.26 0.20
C ILE A 92 8.99 -4.78 0.87
N ALA A 93 9.09 -6.09 1.05
CA ALA A 93 10.26 -6.70 1.67
C ALA A 93 11.52 -6.53 0.82
N LEU A 94 11.42 -6.71 -0.50
CA LEU A 94 12.55 -6.57 -1.42
C LEU A 94 13.07 -5.13 -1.48
N HIS A 95 12.21 -4.14 -1.34
CA HIS A 95 12.60 -2.73 -1.29
C HIS A 95 12.99 -2.27 0.11
N GLU A 96 12.97 -3.16 1.09
CA GLU A 96 13.33 -2.88 2.48
C GLU A 96 12.55 -1.72 3.09
N LEU A 97 11.25 -1.64 2.77
CA LEU A 97 10.35 -0.63 3.33
C LEU A 97 9.81 -1.12 4.68
N ASP A 98 9.93 -0.30 5.71
CA ASP A 98 9.42 -0.63 7.05
C ASP A 98 7.92 -0.34 7.13
N ILE A 99 7.13 -1.11 6.38
CA ILE A 99 5.68 -1.04 6.38
C ILE A 99 5.16 -2.32 7.05
N THR A 100 4.58 -2.18 8.24
CA THR A 100 4.14 -3.31 9.04
C THR A 100 2.62 -3.48 9.07
N ARG A 101 1.87 -2.46 8.64
CA ARG A 101 0.42 -2.49 8.63
C ARG A 101 -0.08 -2.43 7.18
N VAL A 102 -0.92 -3.41 6.83
CA VAL A 102 -1.48 -3.53 5.48
C VAL A 102 -2.96 -3.85 5.58
N ALA A 103 -3.79 -3.10 4.87
CA ALA A 103 -5.21 -3.36 4.74
C ALA A 103 -5.51 -3.84 3.32
N LEU A 104 -5.99 -5.08 3.20
CA LEU A 104 -6.39 -5.68 1.92
C LEU A 104 -7.91 -5.86 1.94
N SER A 105 -8.63 -5.03 1.19
CA SER A 105 -10.08 -4.96 1.29
C SER A 105 -10.83 -5.97 0.42
N GLY A 106 -10.15 -6.63 -0.50
CA GLY A 106 -10.80 -7.61 -1.37
C GLY A 106 -11.83 -7.00 -2.31
N GLY A 107 -11.61 -5.77 -2.77
CA GLY A 107 -12.50 -5.07 -3.69
C GLY A 107 -13.41 -4.02 -3.03
N GLU A 108 -13.48 -4.02 -1.71
CA GLU A 108 -14.29 -3.03 -0.98
C GLU A 108 -13.63 -1.65 -1.01
N PRO A 109 -14.42 -0.56 -0.94
CA PRO A 109 -13.87 0.79 -0.85
C PRO A 109 -12.94 0.96 0.36
N LEU A 110 -11.92 1.80 0.22
CA LEU A 110 -10.91 2.02 1.26
C LEU A 110 -11.32 3.05 2.32
N ALA A 111 -12.28 3.92 2.02
CA ALA A 111 -12.66 5.01 2.92
C ALA A 111 -12.96 4.59 4.36
N PRO A 112 -13.72 3.49 4.62
CA PRO A 112 -13.97 3.06 5.99
C PRO A 112 -12.70 2.68 6.77
N TYR A 113 -11.66 2.24 6.06
CA TYR A 113 -10.39 1.84 6.68
C TYR A 113 -9.56 3.04 7.13
N ILE A 114 -9.80 4.21 6.55
CA ILE A 114 -9.09 5.45 6.91
C ILE A 114 -9.35 5.78 8.38
N ASP A 115 -10.60 5.76 8.81
CA ASP A 115 -10.95 6.00 10.20
C ASP A 115 -10.47 4.87 11.11
N ALA A 116 -10.60 3.62 10.68
CA ALA A 116 -10.23 2.46 11.49
C ALA A 116 -8.73 2.40 11.80
N TYR A 117 -7.88 2.94 10.93
CA TYR A 117 -6.43 2.96 11.10
C TYR A 117 -5.91 4.31 11.59
N ASP A 118 -6.79 5.28 11.88
CA ASP A 118 -6.42 6.63 12.31
C ASP A 118 -5.46 7.32 11.33
N ILE A 119 -5.79 7.24 10.05
CA ILE A 119 -4.97 7.81 8.99
C ILE A 119 -5.05 9.35 9.01
N ASP A 120 -3.91 10.02 9.08
CA ASP A 120 -3.80 11.49 9.06
C ASP A 120 -3.67 12.03 7.63
N LEU A 121 -3.00 11.28 6.74
CA LEU A 121 -2.77 11.66 5.36
C LEU A 121 -2.95 10.43 4.47
N PHE A 122 -3.70 10.55 3.37
CA PHE A 122 -3.94 9.46 2.44
C PHE A 122 -3.44 9.80 1.05
N LEU A 123 -2.54 8.97 0.51
CA LEU A 123 -1.95 9.11 -0.81
C LEU A 123 -2.53 8.03 -1.73
N SER A 124 -3.26 8.45 -2.77
CA SER A 124 -3.91 7.53 -3.69
C SER A 124 -3.94 8.10 -5.10
N LYS A 125 -4.00 7.20 -6.09
CA LYS A 125 -4.30 7.53 -7.48
C LYS A 125 -5.77 7.34 -7.82
N ASP A 126 -6.57 6.82 -6.91
CA ASP A 126 -8.00 6.60 -7.13
C ASP A 126 -8.79 7.80 -6.65
N ASP A 127 -9.34 8.57 -7.59
CA ASP A 127 -10.12 9.77 -7.30
C ASP A 127 -11.32 9.48 -6.41
N LYS A 128 -11.94 8.30 -6.57
CA LYS A 128 -13.09 7.91 -5.77
C LYS A 128 -12.73 7.72 -4.30
N ASP A 129 -11.60 7.08 -4.02
CA ASP A 129 -11.13 6.89 -2.66
C ASP A 129 -10.75 8.23 -2.01
N VAL A 130 -10.14 9.13 -2.77
CA VAL A 130 -9.76 10.46 -2.29
C VAL A 130 -11.00 11.32 -2.00
N GLN A 131 -12.01 11.29 -2.86
CA GLN A 131 -13.21 12.11 -2.71
C GLN A 131 -14.10 11.67 -1.54
N THR A 132 -14.05 10.40 -1.15
CA THR A 132 -14.87 9.85 -0.06
C THR A 132 -14.20 9.94 1.31
N VAL A 133 -12.98 10.38 1.36
CA VAL A 133 -12.20 10.54 2.61
C VAL A 133 -12.44 11.90 3.32
#